data_8b216d2248c813967eaff69bc4d71f2a
#
_entry.id   8b216d2248c813967eaff69bc4d71f2a
#
_cell.length_a   1.000
_cell.length_b   1.000
_cell.length_c   1.000
_cell.angle_alpha   90.00
_cell.angle_beta   90.00
_cell.angle_gamma   90.00
#
_symmetry.space_group_name_H-M   'P 1'
#
loop_
_entity.id
_entity.type
_entity.pdbx_description
1 polymer ?
#
loop_
_entity_poly.entity_id
_entity_poly.type
_entity_poly.pdbx_seq_one_letter_code
_entity_poly.pdbx_strand_id
1 'polypeptide(L)'
;MVLDGGLSDGGPTRLVYFSSVSENTHKFVQKLGMPAIRIPVKGGIEGAIKVQEPYVLILPTYGGGRANGPDPEDGSYVPKQVIAFLNNEHNRSLLRGVIAAGNTNFGAEFCYAGDVVSRKCKVPFLYRFELMGTVDDVEAVRAGLNDFWKSASFQERQDTCHQRSQLQSL
;
A
#
# COMPACT_ATOMS: atom_id res chain seq x y z
N MET A 1 16.23 -7.19 -2.40
CA MET A 1 16.76 -5.92 -2.92
C MET A 1 16.89 -6.05 -4.41
N VAL A 2 16.02 -5.46 -5.15
CA VAL A 2 16.19 -5.36 -6.59
C VAL A 2 16.79 -3.99 -6.87
N LEU A 3 18.10 -3.96 -6.89
CA LEU A 3 18.82 -2.91 -7.57
C LEU A 3 18.93 -3.36 -9.03
N ASP A 4 17.85 -3.23 -9.75
CA ASP A 4 17.95 -3.28 -11.19
C ASP A 4 18.13 -1.86 -11.70
N GLY A 5 19.24 -1.63 -12.37
CA GLY A 5 19.66 -0.33 -12.87
C GLY A 5 18.74 0.21 -13.96
N GLY A 6 17.57 0.59 -13.57
CA GLY A 6 16.70 1.47 -14.32
C GLY A 6 16.86 2.86 -13.79
N LEU A 7 17.26 3.78 -14.61
CA LEU A 7 17.37 5.21 -14.39
C LEU A 7 16.31 5.69 -13.39
N SER A 8 16.68 5.79 -12.13
CA SER A 8 15.89 6.47 -11.15
C SER A 8 15.95 7.96 -11.47
N ASP A 9 14.98 8.41 -12.23
CA ASP A 9 14.58 9.79 -12.15
C ASP A 9 14.29 10.02 -10.66
N GLY A 10 15.09 10.81 -9.99
CA GLY A 10 15.16 10.90 -8.52
C GLY A 10 13.91 11.40 -7.84
N GLY A 11 12.77 10.86 -8.24
CA GLY A 11 11.48 11.13 -7.62
C GLY A 11 11.27 10.34 -6.34
N PRO A 12 10.33 10.79 -5.48
CA PRO A 12 10.05 10.13 -4.22
C PRO A 12 9.48 8.73 -4.42
N THR A 13 9.91 7.77 -3.61
CA THR A 13 9.34 6.42 -3.59
C THR A 13 8.03 6.44 -2.82
N ARG A 14 6.91 6.36 -3.54
CA ARG A 14 5.55 6.50 -3.00
C ARG A 14 4.75 5.20 -3.00
N LEU A 15 5.39 4.07 -3.23
CA LEU A 15 4.79 2.75 -3.17
C LEU A 15 5.53 1.88 -2.15
N VAL A 16 4.77 1.20 -1.31
CA VAL A 16 5.26 0.13 -0.45
C VAL A 16 4.39 -1.09 -0.73
N TYR A 17 4.99 -2.26 -0.86
CA TYR A 17 4.23 -3.47 -1.13
C TYR A 17 4.77 -4.69 -0.38
N PHE A 18 3.89 -5.64 -0.18
CA PHE A 18 4.23 -6.98 0.26
C PHE A 18 3.83 -7.99 -0.81
N SER A 19 4.66 -8.98 -1.03
CA SER A 19 4.34 -10.11 -1.89
C SER A 19 4.68 -11.42 -1.19
N SER A 20 3.75 -12.36 -1.26
CA SER A 20 3.96 -13.71 -0.74
C SER A 20 4.89 -14.51 -1.65
N VAL A 21 5.12 -15.77 -1.28
CA VAL A 21 5.97 -16.70 -2.06
C VAL A 21 5.47 -16.94 -3.49
N SER A 22 4.19 -16.71 -3.76
CA SER A 22 3.64 -16.81 -5.13
C SER A 22 4.16 -15.71 -6.06
N GLU A 23 4.69 -14.61 -5.50
CA GLU A 23 5.24 -13.47 -6.23
C GLU A 23 4.23 -12.72 -7.14
N ASN A 24 2.93 -12.96 -6.98
CA ASN A 24 1.91 -12.32 -7.82
C ASN A 24 1.88 -10.80 -7.65
N THR A 25 1.87 -10.31 -6.41
CA THR A 25 1.90 -8.87 -6.13
C THR A 25 3.20 -8.24 -6.61
N HIS A 26 4.32 -8.93 -6.44
CA HIS A 26 5.61 -8.49 -6.94
C HIS A 26 5.60 -8.30 -8.47
N LYS A 27 5.07 -9.28 -9.20
CA LYS A 27 4.92 -9.19 -10.66
C LYS A 27 4.06 -8.00 -11.09
N PHE A 28 2.98 -7.74 -10.35
CA PHE A 28 2.14 -6.57 -10.59
C PHE A 28 2.92 -5.26 -10.41
N VAL A 29 3.63 -5.12 -9.31
CA VAL A 29 4.44 -3.93 -9.01
C VAL A 29 5.55 -3.72 -10.04
N GLN A 30 6.20 -4.80 -10.49
CA GLN A 30 7.19 -4.70 -11.57
C GLN A 30 6.59 -4.14 -12.87
N LYS A 31 5.37 -4.57 -13.22
CA LYS A 31 4.68 -4.06 -14.41
C LYS A 31 4.30 -2.57 -14.29
N LEU A 32 4.05 -2.08 -13.08
CA LEU A 32 3.79 -0.65 -12.86
C LEU A 32 5.00 0.21 -13.25
N GLY A 33 6.22 -0.30 -13.10
CA GLY A 33 7.44 0.43 -13.45
C GLY A 33 7.71 1.66 -12.59
N MET A 34 7.10 1.75 -11.41
CA MET A 34 7.27 2.82 -10.45
C MET A 34 8.24 2.41 -9.33
N PRO A 35 9.02 3.34 -8.76
CA PRO A 35 9.83 3.06 -7.59
C PRO A 35 8.97 2.54 -6.44
N ALA A 36 9.37 1.42 -5.84
CA ALA A 36 8.61 0.79 -4.77
C ALA A 36 9.55 0.15 -3.72
N ILE A 37 9.13 0.18 -2.47
CA ILE A 37 9.81 -0.49 -1.37
C ILE A 37 9.09 -1.79 -1.06
N ARG A 38 9.81 -2.90 -1.06
CA ARG A 38 9.25 -4.21 -0.70
C ARG A 38 9.41 -4.50 0.78
N ILE A 39 8.32 -4.87 1.44
CA ILE A 39 8.35 -5.40 2.80
C ILE A 39 8.91 -6.84 2.73
N PRO A 40 9.99 -7.17 3.46
CA PRO A 40 10.60 -8.49 3.39
C PRO A 40 9.66 -9.60 3.89
N VAL A 41 9.73 -10.76 3.23
CA VAL A 41 8.98 -11.97 3.66
C VAL A 41 9.56 -12.52 4.97
N LYS A 42 10.87 -12.49 5.09
CA LYS A 42 11.62 -12.89 6.30
C LYS A 42 12.31 -11.66 6.87
N GLY A 43 12.00 -11.33 8.07
CA GLY A 43 12.65 -10.22 8.76
C GLY A 43 12.30 -10.24 10.23
N GLY A 44 13.32 -10.16 11.08
CA GLY A 44 13.14 -9.86 12.49
C GLY A 44 12.96 -8.35 12.70
N ILE A 45 12.78 -7.97 13.95
CA ILE A 45 12.63 -6.57 14.40
C ILE A 45 13.80 -5.68 13.93
N GLU A 46 14.97 -6.26 13.72
CA GLU A 46 16.19 -5.56 13.30
C GLU A 46 16.19 -5.07 11.85
N GLY A 47 15.25 -5.54 11.03
CA GLY A 47 15.12 -5.12 9.63
C GLY A 47 13.88 -4.27 9.36
N ALA A 48 13.30 -3.67 10.38
CA ALA A 48 12.09 -2.86 10.23
C ALA A 48 12.35 -1.65 9.33
N ILE A 49 11.72 -1.67 8.14
CA ILE A 49 11.79 -0.57 7.20
C ILE A 49 11.02 0.61 7.77
N LYS A 50 11.67 1.77 7.82
CA LYS A 50 11.01 3.06 8.05
C LYS A 50 10.91 3.83 6.74
N VAL A 51 9.70 4.12 6.33
CA VAL A 51 9.47 4.97 5.17
C VAL A 51 9.71 6.44 5.51
N GLN A 52 10.13 7.22 4.53
CA GLN A 52 10.44 8.64 4.72
C GLN A 52 9.40 9.57 4.11
N GLU A 53 8.51 9.04 3.30
CA GLU A 53 7.57 9.81 2.49
C GLU A 53 6.18 9.18 2.52
N PRO A 54 5.12 9.98 2.28
CA PRO A 54 3.78 9.45 2.10
C PRO A 54 3.72 8.41 0.99
N TYR A 55 2.99 7.32 1.22
CA TYR A 55 2.97 6.17 0.32
C TYR A 55 1.58 5.55 0.20
N VAL A 56 1.40 4.77 -0.86
CA VAL A 56 0.29 3.83 -1.06
C VAL A 56 0.80 2.41 -0.83
N LEU A 57 0.04 1.64 -0.08
CA LEU A 57 0.35 0.24 0.23
C LEU A 57 -0.34 -0.68 -0.77
N ILE A 58 0.42 -1.64 -1.32
CA ILE A 58 -0.11 -2.72 -2.16
C ILE A 58 0.15 -4.05 -1.45
N LEU A 59 -0.90 -4.84 -1.24
CA LEU A 59 -0.81 -6.11 -0.51
C LEU A 59 -1.73 -7.17 -1.08
N PRO A 60 -1.36 -8.48 -0.96
CA PRO A 60 -2.27 -9.57 -1.23
C PRO A 60 -3.26 -9.78 -0.08
N THR A 61 -4.34 -10.47 -0.38
CA THR A 61 -5.29 -10.95 0.63
C THR A 61 -5.04 -12.44 0.87
N TYR A 62 -4.82 -12.80 2.12
CA TYR A 62 -4.77 -14.22 2.51
C TYR A 62 -6.19 -14.74 2.68
N GLY A 63 -6.48 -15.88 2.04
CA GLY A 63 -7.78 -16.50 2.12
C GLY A 63 -7.93 -17.45 3.30
N GLY A 64 -9.17 -17.75 3.67
CA GLY A 64 -9.50 -18.84 4.57
C GLY A 64 -9.48 -18.51 6.05
N GLY A 65 -9.70 -17.26 6.41
CA GLY A 65 -9.73 -16.80 7.79
C GLY A 65 -10.81 -17.38 8.70
N ARG A 66 -11.72 -18.20 8.17
CA ARG A 66 -12.80 -18.79 8.97
C ARG A 66 -12.36 -19.86 9.94
N ALA A 67 -11.16 -20.38 9.82
CA ALA A 67 -10.82 -21.61 10.49
C ALA A 67 -10.26 -21.45 11.91
N ASN A 68 -9.69 -20.33 12.30
CA ASN A 68 -8.80 -20.34 13.46
C ASN A 68 -8.84 -19.13 14.41
N GLY A 69 -9.87 -18.31 14.41
CA GLY A 69 -9.91 -17.21 15.35
C GLY A 69 -11.31 -16.72 15.70
N PRO A 70 -11.51 -16.22 16.91
CA PRO A 70 -12.80 -15.70 17.37
C PRO A 70 -13.19 -14.38 16.70
N ASP A 71 -12.28 -13.77 15.96
CA ASP A 71 -12.55 -12.51 15.28
C ASP A 71 -11.99 -12.53 13.85
N PRO A 72 -12.86 -12.66 12.82
CA PRO A 72 -12.44 -12.58 11.43
C PRO A 72 -11.90 -11.20 11.05
N GLU A 73 -12.08 -10.20 11.88
CA GLU A 73 -11.56 -8.85 11.65
C GLU A 73 -10.08 -8.70 12.02
N ASP A 74 -9.53 -9.61 12.80
CA ASP A 74 -8.21 -9.47 13.42
C ASP A 74 -7.03 -10.05 12.64
N GLY A 75 -7.00 -9.88 11.33
CA GLY A 75 -5.73 -9.94 10.65
C GLY A 75 -5.37 -11.26 9.96
N SER A 76 -6.28 -12.24 9.90
CA SER A 76 -6.03 -13.44 9.10
C SER A 76 -5.98 -13.17 7.59
N TYR A 77 -6.57 -12.09 7.14
CA TYR A 77 -6.55 -11.65 5.74
C TYR A 77 -5.33 -10.83 5.39
N VAL A 78 -4.79 -10.11 6.35
CA VAL A 78 -3.62 -9.23 6.17
C VAL A 78 -2.36 -10.00 6.52
N PRO A 79 -1.35 -10.03 5.64
CA PRO A 79 -0.07 -10.67 5.96
C PRO A 79 0.55 -10.13 7.24
N LYS A 80 1.12 -11.01 8.06
CA LYS A 80 1.75 -10.63 9.34
C LYS A 80 2.84 -9.59 9.18
N GLN A 81 3.58 -9.65 8.10
CA GLN A 81 4.63 -8.70 7.77
C GLN A 81 4.08 -7.29 7.55
N VAL A 82 2.91 -7.19 6.92
CA VAL A 82 2.20 -5.92 6.73
C VAL A 82 1.68 -5.39 8.06
N ILE A 83 1.13 -6.25 8.89
CA ILE A 83 0.67 -5.87 10.23
C ILE A 83 1.83 -5.30 11.06
N ALA A 84 2.97 -5.97 11.08
CA ALA A 84 4.16 -5.50 11.78
C ALA A 84 4.65 -4.14 11.25
N PHE A 85 4.64 -3.97 9.93
CA PHE A 85 5.02 -2.71 9.27
C PHE A 85 4.08 -1.56 9.67
N LEU A 86 2.77 -1.80 9.69
CA LEU A 86 1.75 -0.79 10.04
C LEU A 86 1.61 -0.56 11.55
N ASN A 87 2.07 -1.48 12.39
CA ASN A 87 2.14 -1.27 13.84
C ASN A 87 3.18 -0.23 14.23
N ASN A 88 4.15 0.04 13.38
CA ASN A 88 5.02 1.18 13.54
C ASN A 88 4.21 2.46 13.26
N GLU A 89 4.06 3.31 14.26
CA GLU A 89 3.26 4.54 14.17
C GLU A 89 3.76 5.50 13.09
N HIS A 90 5.06 5.63 12.94
CA HIS A 90 5.67 6.45 11.89
C HIS A 90 5.28 5.98 10.50
N ASN A 91 5.43 4.68 10.22
CA ASN A 91 5.04 4.10 8.94
C ASN A 91 3.52 4.26 8.68
N ARG A 92 2.71 4.03 9.70
CA ARG A 92 1.27 4.19 9.59
C ARG A 92 0.86 5.63 9.33
N SER A 93 1.53 6.59 9.93
CA SER A 93 1.23 8.02 9.76
C SER A 93 1.43 8.53 8.33
N LEU A 94 2.28 7.87 7.55
CA LEU A 94 2.59 8.22 6.16
C LEU A 94 1.74 7.47 5.14
N LEU A 95 0.94 6.49 5.56
CA LEU A 95 0.01 5.77 4.68
C LEU A 95 -1.08 6.71 4.17
N ARG A 96 -1.31 6.71 2.84
CA ARG A 96 -2.30 7.57 2.17
C ARG A 96 -3.40 6.81 1.44
N GLY A 97 -3.18 5.55 1.15
CA GLY A 97 -4.15 4.72 0.46
C GLY A 97 -3.70 3.28 0.39
N VAL A 98 -4.61 2.39 0.01
CA VAL A 98 -4.36 0.95 -0.10
C VAL A 98 -4.90 0.40 -1.40
N ILE A 99 -4.14 -0.52 -2.00
CA ILE A 99 -4.51 -1.32 -3.15
C ILE A 99 -4.35 -2.79 -2.73
N ALA A 100 -5.33 -3.62 -3.00
CA ALA A 100 -5.27 -5.03 -2.62
C ALA A 100 -5.42 -5.94 -3.81
N ALA A 101 -4.62 -7.01 -3.80
CA ALA A 101 -4.79 -8.17 -4.64
C ALA A 101 -5.60 -9.25 -3.92
N GLY A 102 -6.24 -10.10 -4.67
CA GLY A 102 -7.00 -11.22 -4.13
C GLY A 102 -7.22 -12.30 -5.16
N ASN A 103 -8.12 -13.22 -4.82
CA ASN A 103 -8.56 -14.27 -5.70
C ASN A 103 -10.10 -14.31 -5.68
N THR A 104 -10.73 -14.22 -6.84
CA THR A 104 -12.19 -14.21 -6.97
C THR A 104 -12.84 -15.49 -6.47
N ASN A 105 -12.10 -16.60 -6.37
CA ASN A 105 -12.57 -17.83 -5.74
C ASN A 105 -12.94 -17.69 -4.25
N PHE A 106 -12.50 -16.63 -3.59
CA PHE A 106 -12.87 -16.34 -2.20
C PHE A 106 -14.19 -15.59 -2.04
N GLY A 107 -14.91 -15.31 -3.12
CA GLY A 107 -16.22 -14.65 -3.06
C GLY A 107 -16.20 -13.29 -2.37
N ALA A 108 -17.00 -13.13 -1.33
CA ALA A 108 -17.11 -11.88 -0.57
C ALA A 108 -15.80 -11.45 0.12
N GLU A 109 -14.85 -12.35 0.30
CA GLU A 109 -13.53 -12.07 0.89
C GLU A 109 -12.51 -11.60 -0.15
N PHE A 110 -12.91 -11.43 -1.40
CA PHE A 110 -12.07 -10.92 -2.47
C PHE A 110 -11.50 -9.55 -2.11
N CYS A 111 -10.18 -9.47 -2.06
CA CYS A 111 -9.44 -8.25 -1.70
C CYS A 111 -9.77 -7.69 -0.30
N TYR A 112 -10.29 -8.50 0.60
CA TYR A 112 -10.72 -8.07 1.93
C TYR A 112 -9.61 -7.48 2.80
N ALA A 113 -8.36 -7.85 2.57
CA ALA A 113 -7.22 -7.24 3.25
C ALA A 113 -7.18 -5.71 3.04
N GLY A 114 -7.55 -5.25 1.85
CA GLY A 114 -7.67 -3.82 1.56
C GLY A 114 -8.78 -3.14 2.38
N ASP A 115 -9.92 -3.80 2.54
CA ASP A 115 -11.01 -3.29 3.38
C ASP A 115 -10.58 -3.17 4.84
N VAL A 116 -9.87 -4.16 5.36
CA VAL A 116 -9.34 -4.15 6.74
C VAL A 116 -8.38 -2.98 6.96
N VAL A 117 -7.39 -2.82 6.08
CA VAL A 117 -6.40 -1.74 6.19
C VAL A 117 -7.07 -0.37 6.01
N SER A 118 -7.93 -0.23 5.02
CA SER A 118 -8.67 1.02 4.76
C SER A 118 -9.46 1.47 5.98
N ARG A 119 -10.19 0.56 6.59
CA ARG A 119 -11.01 0.84 7.77
C ARG A 119 -10.17 1.16 9.00
N LYS A 120 -9.17 0.33 9.30
CA LYS A 120 -8.35 0.49 10.51
C LYS A 120 -7.41 1.70 10.44
N CYS A 121 -6.87 1.99 9.28
CA CYS A 121 -5.95 3.11 9.06
C CYS A 121 -6.62 4.38 8.55
N LYS A 122 -7.92 4.33 8.27
CA LYS A 122 -8.73 5.46 7.78
C LYS A 122 -8.16 6.10 6.50
N VAL A 123 -7.82 5.26 5.55
CA VAL A 123 -7.32 5.65 4.24
C VAL A 123 -8.22 5.08 3.14
N PRO A 124 -8.29 5.73 1.95
CA PRO A 124 -9.11 5.22 0.86
C PRO A 124 -8.60 3.89 0.31
N PHE A 125 -9.54 3.02 -0.06
CA PHE A 125 -9.27 1.81 -0.82
C PHE A 125 -9.31 2.17 -2.31
N LEU A 126 -8.14 2.22 -2.94
CA LEU A 126 -7.97 2.82 -4.26
C LEU A 126 -8.28 1.86 -5.41
N TYR A 127 -7.92 0.59 -5.29
CA TYR A 127 -8.08 -0.38 -6.37
C TYR A 127 -8.04 -1.83 -5.88
N ARG A 128 -8.75 -2.72 -6.59
CA ARG A 128 -8.75 -4.17 -6.38
C ARG A 128 -8.32 -4.86 -7.67
N PHE A 129 -7.47 -5.86 -7.55
CA PHE A 129 -7.09 -6.68 -8.70
C PHE A 129 -6.94 -8.15 -8.33
N GLU A 130 -6.99 -9.02 -9.33
CA GLU A 130 -6.87 -10.47 -9.15
C GLU A 130 -5.45 -10.92 -9.47
N LEU A 131 -4.89 -11.76 -8.58
CA LEU A 131 -3.57 -12.40 -8.74
C LEU A 131 -2.45 -11.40 -9.06
N MET A 132 -1.92 -11.44 -10.27
CA MET A 132 -0.86 -10.54 -10.73
C MET A 132 -1.38 -9.35 -11.56
N GLY A 133 -2.70 -9.20 -11.64
CA GLY A 133 -3.34 -8.17 -12.44
C GLY A 133 -3.22 -8.39 -13.95
N THR A 134 -4.11 -7.77 -14.69
CA THR A 134 -4.09 -7.69 -16.14
C THR A 134 -3.34 -6.45 -16.62
N VAL A 135 -3.12 -6.33 -17.92
CA VAL A 135 -2.59 -5.10 -18.53
C VAL A 135 -3.48 -3.91 -18.22
N ASP A 136 -4.79 -4.09 -18.28
CA ASP A 136 -5.76 -3.05 -17.98
C ASP A 136 -5.69 -2.62 -16.51
N ASP A 137 -5.51 -3.56 -15.57
CA ASP A 137 -5.29 -3.25 -14.16
C ASP A 137 -4.03 -2.41 -13.94
N VAL A 138 -2.93 -2.77 -14.60
CA VAL A 138 -1.66 -2.04 -14.51
C VAL A 138 -1.82 -0.60 -15.02
N GLU A 139 -2.47 -0.42 -16.16
CA GLU A 139 -2.70 0.91 -16.75
C GLU A 139 -3.63 1.75 -15.87
N ALA A 140 -4.72 1.16 -15.37
CA ALA A 140 -5.66 1.84 -14.48
C ALA A 140 -4.99 2.30 -13.18
N VAL A 141 -4.20 1.45 -12.56
CA VAL A 141 -3.50 1.77 -11.32
C VAL A 141 -2.42 2.83 -11.57
N ARG A 142 -1.66 2.72 -12.66
CA ARG A 142 -0.64 3.73 -12.99
C ARG A 142 -1.25 5.11 -13.19
N ALA A 143 -2.31 5.20 -13.98
CA ALA A 143 -3.03 6.46 -14.21
C ALA A 143 -3.66 6.99 -12.92
N GLY A 144 -4.32 6.11 -12.16
CA GLY A 144 -4.97 6.46 -10.91
C GLY A 144 -4.00 6.95 -9.84
N LEU A 145 -2.82 6.34 -9.73
CA LEU A 145 -1.78 6.78 -8.80
C LEU A 145 -1.21 8.15 -9.19
N ASN A 146 -0.99 8.39 -10.46
CA ASN A 146 -0.54 9.69 -10.93
C ASN A 146 -1.54 10.80 -10.58
N ASP A 147 -2.82 10.57 -10.82
CA ASP A 147 -3.88 11.51 -10.49
C ASP A 147 -4.03 11.68 -8.97
N PHE A 148 -3.94 10.61 -8.22
CA PHE A 148 -4.00 10.62 -6.76
C PHE A 148 -2.90 11.49 -6.15
N TRP A 149 -1.66 11.34 -6.60
CA TRP A 149 -0.54 12.13 -6.09
C TRP A 149 -0.59 13.60 -6.51
N LYS A 150 -1.12 13.91 -7.68
CA LYS A 150 -1.35 15.30 -8.09
C LYS A 150 -2.38 15.97 -7.18
N SER A 151 -3.48 15.30 -6.87
CA SER A 151 -4.52 15.80 -5.98
C SER A 151 -4.01 15.97 -4.55
N ALA A 152 -3.26 15.01 -4.03
CA ALA A 152 -2.66 15.07 -2.71
C ALA A 152 -1.65 16.22 -2.57
N SER A 153 -0.79 16.42 -3.56
CA SER A 153 0.16 17.54 -3.59
C SER A 153 -0.53 18.91 -3.63
N PHE A 154 -1.68 18.98 -4.25
CA PHE A 154 -2.49 20.19 -4.24
C PHE A 154 -3.09 20.47 -2.87
N GLN A 155 -3.61 19.44 -2.21
CA GLN A 155 -4.18 19.54 -0.87
C GLN A 155 -3.13 19.97 0.17
N GLU A 156 -1.96 19.34 0.17
CA GLU A 156 -0.86 19.68 1.08
C GLU A 156 -0.39 21.13 0.90
N ARG A 157 -0.40 21.65 -0.34
CA ARG A 157 -0.06 23.05 -0.59
C ARG A 157 -1.11 24.02 -0.09
N GLN A 158 -2.39 23.68 -0.16
CA GLN A 158 -3.47 24.48 0.40
C GLN A 158 -3.40 24.52 1.93
N ASP A 159 -3.18 23.39 2.58
CA ASP A 159 -3.08 23.30 4.03
C ASP A 159 -1.89 24.11 4.56
N THR A 160 -0.75 24.03 3.89
CA THR A 160 0.44 24.81 4.24
C THR A 160 0.22 26.31 4.03
N CYS A 161 -0.49 26.72 3.00
CA CYS A 161 -0.83 28.11 2.76
C CYS A 161 -1.79 28.65 3.82
N HIS A 162 -2.76 27.84 4.22
CA HIS A 162 -3.74 28.20 5.26
C HIS A 162 -3.09 28.36 6.64
N GLN A 163 -2.18 27.46 7.00
CA GLN A 163 -1.41 27.55 8.25
C GLN A 163 -0.48 28.78 8.26
N ARG A 164 0.15 29.13 7.16
CA ARG A 164 0.95 30.35 7.05
C ARG A 164 0.12 31.62 7.19
N SER A 165 -1.06 31.66 6.61
CA SER A 165 -1.96 32.80 6.72
C SER A 165 -2.46 33.02 8.15
N GLN A 166 -2.67 31.95 8.92
CA GLN A 166 -3.08 32.05 10.32
C GLN A 166 -1.94 32.52 11.24
N LEU A 167 -0.68 32.20 10.92
CA LEU A 167 0.49 32.64 11.67
C LEU A 167 0.86 34.12 11.40
N GLN A 168 0.44 34.69 10.29
CA GLN A 168 0.68 36.10 9.94
C GLN A 168 -0.38 37.06 10.51
N SER A 169 -1.48 36.55 11.05
CA SER A 169 -2.55 37.36 11.66
C SER A 169 -2.44 37.51 13.18
N LEU A 170 -1.30 37.15 13.75
CA LEU A 170 -0.88 37.45 15.11
C LEU A 170 0.13 38.58 15.06
#